data_392b6ed7647da925890baaab2f48deb7
#
_entry.id   392b6ed7647da925890baaab2f48deb7
#
_cell.length_a   1.000
_cell.length_b   1.000
_cell.length_c   1.000
_cell.angle_alpha   90.00
_cell.angle_beta   90.00
_cell.angle_gamma   90.00
#
_symmetry.space_group_name_H-M   'P 1'
#
loop_
_entity.id
_entity.type
_entity.pdbx_description
1 polymer ?
#
loop_
_entity_poly.entity_id
_entity_poly.type
_entity_poly.pdbx_seq_one_letter_code
_entity_poly.pdbx_strand_id
1 'polypeptide(L)'
;MSRFETKTQRLAQIEALLMENPHGLTQSQIAQRLGVNRSTISRNLVDLSAPVYEENGRIFIDRESYLVNLHLTLHEALVVHLAGRLMATSLDRRNPHAAAAFRKLGLSLERLAPGISRFVCASAGSFDDDSKVQDPRYLQVLEKLTLAWAKGQNVQIWYRAAGSPLVKEYLFSPYFIEVNAVGQAIYSIGRIEPEDELRTFKLERVERIELASSTFSPPPGFDPEKMLGQAWGIWFTDQEPVKVVLKFSPRAAKRVAETRWHFSEQQQVQPDGSLLWSARIAEPREMMPWVRGWGADCEVLAPPEMRAEVCAAVEQMAKIYAGGAK
;
A
#
# COMPACT_ATOMS: atom_id res chain seq x y z
N MET A 1 29.01 -15.85 -1.12
CA MET A 1 27.61 -15.83 -0.66
C MET A 1 27.51 -14.97 0.59
N SER A 2 26.67 -13.94 0.55
CA SER A 2 26.50 -13.04 1.69
C SER A 2 25.75 -13.75 2.82
N ARG A 3 26.01 -13.35 4.08
CA ARG A 3 25.36 -13.90 5.28
C ARG A 3 23.81 -13.73 5.23
N PHE A 4 23.33 -12.79 4.47
CA PHE A 4 21.90 -12.50 4.21
C PHE A 4 21.26 -13.50 3.25
N GLU A 5 21.94 -13.87 2.16
CA GLU A 5 21.43 -14.87 1.20
C GLU A 5 21.21 -16.22 1.88
N THR A 6 22.15 -16.63 2.76
CA THR A 6 22.02 -17.89 3.51
C THR A 6 20.86 -17.89 4.52
N LYS A 7 20.52 -16.75 5.14
CA LYS A 7 19.37 -16.66 6.06
C LYS A 7 18.05 -16.76 5.30
N THR A 8 17.92 -16.02 4.22
CA THR A 8 16.73 -15.99 3.37
C THR A 8 16.40 -17.38 2.80
N GLN A 9 17.41 -18.07 2.25
CA GLN A 9 17.24 -19.44 1.75
C GLN A 9 16.79 -20.39 2.87
N ARG A 10 17.36 -20.26 4.05
CA ARG A 10 17.02 -21.10 5.20
C ARG A 10 15.59 -20.90 5.69
N LEU A 11 15.08 -19.66 5.72
CA LEU A 11 13.69 -19.39 6.07
C LEU A 11 12.73 -20.09 5.09
N ALA A 12 12.99 -20.00 3.79
CA ALA A 12 12.19 -20.70 2.78
C ALA A 12 12.28 -22.24 2.92
N GLN A 13 13.46 -22.77 3.26
CA GLN A 13 13.63 -24.19 3.48
C GLN A 13 12.91 -24.69 4.75
N ILE A 14 12.90 -23.90 5.84
CA ILE A 14 12.12 -24.22 7.05
C ILE A 14 10.64 -24.30 6.70
N GLU A 15 10.13 -23.32 5.96
CA GLU A 15 8.75 -23.25 5.53
C GLU A 15 8.37 -24.46 4.67
N ALA A 16 9.17 -24.77 3.64
CA ALA A 16 8.96 -25.95 2.80
C ALA A 16 8.93 -27.25 3.61
N LEU A 17 9.89 -27.45 4.53
CA LEU A 17 9.91 -28.61 5.40
C LEU A 17 8.68 -28.74 6.28
N LEU A 18 8.16 -27.65 6.83
CA LEU A 18 6.95 -27.65 7.64
C LEU A 18 5.69 -27.91 6.79
N MET A 19 5.65 -27.38 5.57
CA MET A 19 4.59 -27.68 4.62
C MET A 19 4.54 -29.14 4.19
N GLU A 20 5.70 -29.77 3.97
CA GLU A 20 5.80 -31.19 3.62
C GLU A 20 5.47 -32.14 4.78
N ASN A 21 5.54 -31.66 6.03
CA ASN A 21 5.36 -32.47 7.23
C ASN A 21 4.11 -32.06 8.04
N PRO A 22 2.91 -32.57 7.67
CA PRO A 22 1.64 -32.24 8.34
C PRO A 22 1.60 -32.54 9.84
N HIS A 23 2.41 -33.48 10.29
CA HIS A 23 2.49 -33.91 11.70
C HIS A 23 3.47 -33.07 12.53
N GLY A 24 3.94 -31.95 11.97
CA GLY A 24 4.89 -31.05 12.62
C GLY A 24 6.30 -31.64 12.77
N LEU A 25 7.27 -30.78 12.98
CA LEU A 25 8.68 -31.12 13.18
C LEU A 25 9.21 -30.47 14.46
N THR A 26 10.05 -31.16 15.20
CA THR A 26 10.80 -30.55 16.31
C THR A 26 11.89 -29.63 15.76
N GLN A 27 12.32 -28.62 16.54
CA GLN A 27 13.44 -27.75 16.17
C GLN A 27 14.72 -28.55 15.87
N SER A 28 14.94 -29.66 16.58
CA SER A 28 16.10 -30.56 16.35
C SER A 28 16.01 -31.28 15.02
N GLN A 29 14.82 -31.74 14.62
CA GLN A 29 14.59 -32.38 13.31
C GLN A 29 14.78 -31.40 12.15
N ILE A 30 14.30 -30.15 12.29
CA ILE A 30 14.53 -29.10 11.30
C ILE A 30 16.01 -28.76 11.20
N ALA A 31 16.70 -28.61 12.33
CA ALA A 31 18.11 -28.32 12.40
C ALA A 31 18.97 -29.40 11.72
N GLN A 32 18.66 -30.67 11.99
CA GLN A 32 19.31 -31.80 11.38
C GLN A 32 19.16 -31.83 9.85
N ARG A 33 17.96 -31.63 9.35
CA ARG A 33 17.65 -31.66 7.89
C ARG A 33 18.32 -30.52 7.15
N LEU A 34 18.50 -29.36 7.80
CA LEU A 34 19.14 -28.18 7.21
C LEU A 34 20.64 -28.06 7.50
N GLY A 35 21.22 -29.01 8.27
CA GLY A 35 22.63 -29.01 8.61
C GLY A 35 23.06 -27.80 9.45
N VAL A 36 22.18 -27.28 10.34
CA VAL A 36 22.44 -26.11 11.17
C VAL A 36 22.22 -26.40 12.66
N ASN A 37 22.65 -25.49 13.54
CA ASN A 37 22.39 -25.60 14.96
C ASN A 37 20.93 -25.32 15.34
N ARG A 38 20.40 -25.99 16.37
CA ARG A 38 19.07 -25.77 16.91
C ARG A 38 18.81 -24.29 17.28
N SER A 39 19.80 -23.61 17.85
CA SER A 39 19.74 -22.19 18.20
C SER A 39 19.56 -21.28 16.96
N THR A 40 20.04 -21.73 15.81
CA THR A 40 19.81 -21.03 14.53
C THR A 40 18.36 -21.17 14.07
N ILE A 41 17.77 -22.36 14.24
CA ILE A 41 16.36 -22.59 13.93
C ILE A 41 15.47 -21.75 14.86
N SER A 42 15.72 -21.76 16.17
CA SER A 42 14.95 -20.96 17.12
C SER A 42 14.91 -19.47 16.75
N ARG A 43 16.05 -18.90 16.33
CA ARG A 43 16.10 -17.51 15.85
C ARG A 43 15.38 -17.30 14.53
N ASN A 44 15.50 -18.25 13.60
CA ASN A 44 14.86 -18.15 12.30
C ASN A 44 13.34 -18.30 12.36
N LEU A 45 12.80 -19.05 13.32
CA LEU A 45 11.37 -19.20 13.53
C LEU A 45 10.69 -17.86 13.93
N VAL A 46 11.39 -17.00 14.65
CA VAL A 46 10.91 -15.64 15.00
C VAL A 46 10.80 -14.76 13.75
N ASP A 47 11.69 -14.98 12.78
CA ASP A 47 11.75 -14.21 11.53
C ASP A 47 10.95 -14.87 10.38
N LEU A 48 10.30 -16.02 10.66
CA LEU A 48 9.50 -16.71 9.66
C LEU A 48 8.19 -15.98 9.42
N SER A 49 7.88 -15.69 8.18
CA SER A 49 6.62 -15.02 7.80
C SER A 49 5.43 -15.98 7.73
N ALA A 50 5.70 -17.28 7.70
CA ALA A 50 4.64 -18.27 7.75
C ALA A 50 4.01 -18.31 9.16
N PRO A 51 2.68 -18.44 9.28
CA PRO A 51 2.01 -18.60 10.56
C PRO A 51 2.35 -19.96 11.16
N VAL A 52 3.29 -19.98 12.08
CA VAL A 52 3.72 -21.20 12.76
C VAL A 52 3.24 -21.18 14.21
N TYR A 53 2.89 -22.36 14.72
CA TYR A 53 2.58 -22.57 16.13
C TYR A 53 3.33 -23.81 16.65
N GLU A 54 3.53 -23.85 17.95
CA GLU A 54 4.17 -24.99 18.61
C GLU A 54 3.15 -25.73 19.46
N GLU A 55 3.06 -27.03 19.26
CA GLU A 55 2.21 -27.92 20.04
C GLU A 55 2.99 -29.20 20.35
N ASN A 56 3.03 -29.60 21.63
CA ASN A 56 3.76 -30.79 22.11
C ASN A 56 5.24 -30.83 21.67
N GLY A 57 5.92 -29.66 21.64
CA GLY A 57 7.32 -29.52 21.24
C GLY A 57 7.57 -29.70 19.74
N ARG A 58 6.54 -29.73 18.94
CA ARG A 58 6.57 -29.76 17.47
C ARG A 58 6.06 -28.44 16.90
N ILE A 59 6.66 -28.01 15.83
CA ILE A 59 6.30 -26.81 15.10
C ILE A 59 5.47 -27.20 13.89
N PHE A 60 4.34 -26.52 13.74
CA PHE A 60 3.39 -26.68 12.65
C PHE A 60 3.25 -25.35 11.90
N ILE A 61 2.86 -25.44 10.63
CA ILE A 61 2.29 -24.28 9.90
C ILE A 61 0.77 -24.34 10.04
N ASP A 62 0.15 -23.22 10.40
CA ASP A 62 -1.28 -23.05 10.32
C ASP A 62 -1.70 -23.00 8.84
N ARG A 63 -2.12 -24.14 8.31
CA ARG A 63 -2.47 -24.32 6.90
C ARG A 63 -3.77 -23.61 6.50
N GLU A 64 -4.64 -23.31 7.45
CA GLU A 64 -5.89 -22.56 7.21
C GLU A 64 -5.62 -21.09 6.98
N SER A 65 -4.61 -20.54 7.67
CA SER A 65 -4.17 -19.16 7.51
C SER A 65 -3.08 -19.02 6.44
N TYR A 66 -2.47 -20.12 5.97
CA TYR A 66 -1.36 -20.11 5.05
C TYR A 66 -1.81 -20.44 3.64
N LEU A 67 -1.94 -19.41 2.87
CA LEU A 67 -2.51 -19.43 1.53
C LEU A 67 -1.58 -20.04 0.46
N VAL A 68 -2.07 -20.91 -0.28
CA VAL A 68 -2.48 -20.93 -1.69
C VAL A 68 -1.35 -21.30 -2.64
N ASN A 69 -1.53 -22.39 -3.37
CA ASN A 69 -0.78 -22.69 -4.59
C ASN A 69 -1.16 -21.66 -5.68
N LEU A 70 -0.38 -20.61 -5.79
CA LEU A 70 -0.49 -19.64 -6.87
C LEU A 70 0.48 -20.03 -7.99
N HIS A 71 -0.06 -20.33 -9.17
CA HIS A 71 0.72 -20.61 -10.36
C HIS A 71 0.79 -19.34 -11.22
N LEU A 72 2.00 -18.81 -11.43
CA LEU A 72 2.24 -17.63 -12.24
C LEU A 72 3.12 -17.99 -13.43
N THR A 73 2.82 -17.43 -14.58
CA THR A 73 3.75 -17.37 -15.71
C THR A 73 4.89 -16.38 -15.39
N LEU A 74 5.97 -16.45 -16.15
CA LEU A 74 7.10 -15.52 -15.99
C LEU A 74 6.66 -14.05 -16.14
N HIS A 75 5.75 -13.76 -17.07
CA HIS A 75 5.26 -12.41 -17.31
C HIS A 75 4.39 -11.89 -16.15
N GLU A 76 3.51 -12.73 -15.63
CA GLU A 76 2.68 -12.39 -14.46
C GLU A 76 3.54 -12.15 -13.20
N ALA A 77 4.54 -13.01 -12.98
CA ALA A 77 5.50 -12.83 -11.89
C ALA A 77 6.27 -11.50 -12.01
N LEU A 78 6.66 -11.12 -13.23
CA LEU A 78 7.33 -9.84 -13.47
C LEU A 78 6.40 -8.65 -13.21
N VAL A 79 5.12 -8.71 -13.64
CA VAL A 79 4.14 -7.63 -13.39
C VAL A 79 3.90 -7.45 -11.89
N VAL A 80 3.71 -8.53 -11.13
CA VAL A 80 3.59 -8.48 -9.67
C VAL A 80 4.84 -7.86 -9.05
N HIS A 81 6.03 -8.24 -9.54
CA HIS A 81 7.29 -7.66 -9.08
C HIS A 81 7.35 -6.15 -9.34
N LEU A 82 7.00 -5.68 -10.55
CA LEU A 82 7.03 -4.26 -10.90
C LEU A 82 6.05 -3.43 -10.05
N ALA A 83 4.84 -3.95 -9.82
CA ALA A 83 3.86 -3.33 -8.93
C ALA A 83 4.41 -3.17 -7.49
N GLY A 84 5.03 -4.23 -6.96
CA GLY A 84 5.65 -4.15 -5.64
C GLY A 84 6.88 -3.23 -5.61
N ARG A 85 7.67 -3.15 -6.69
CA ARG A 85 8.78 -2.18 -6.79
C ARG A 85 8.28 -0.75 -6.68
N LEU A 86 7.17 -0.43 -7.36
CA LEU A 86 6.54 0.89 -7.27
C LEU A 86 6.12 1.19 -5.82
N MET A 87 5.52 0.22 -5.14
CA MET A 87 5.17 0.34 -3.73
C MET A 87 6.41 0.50 -2.83
N ALA A 88 7.48 -0.26 -3.07
CA ALA A 88 8.72 -0.18 -2.27
C ALA A 88 9.42 1.17 -2.36
N THR A 89 9.34 1.85 -3.52
CA THR A 89 9.93 3.19 -3.71
C THR A 89 9.05 4.30 -3.15
N SER A 90 7.75 4.05 -3.00
CA SER A 90 6.78 5.05 -2.54
C SER A 90 6.57 5.03 -1.02
N LEU A 91 6.79 3.89 -0.36
CA LEU A 91 6.57 3.75 1.08
C LEU A 91 7.90 3.78 1.84
N ASP A 92 7.98 4.61 2.87
CA ASP A 92 9.17 4.80 3.71
C ASP A 92 9.29 3.80 4.87
N ARG A 93 8.25 2.98 5.11
CA ARG A 93 8.18 2.03 6.21
C ARG A 93 8.68 0.65 5.82
N ARG A 94 9.38 0.02 6.76
CA ARG A 94 9.77 -1.37 6.65
C ARG A 94 8.53 -2.27 6.61
N ASN A 95 8.49 -3.18 5.64
CA ASN A 95 7.39 -4.15 5.50
C ASN A 95 7.95 -5.57 5.32
N PRO A 96 8.10 -6.36 6.41
CA PRO A 96 8.63 -7.70 6.35
C PRO A 96 7.72 -8.67 5.58
N HIS A 97 6.40 -8.46 5.55
CA HIS A 97 5.48 -9.30 4.78
C HIS A 97 5.71 -9.14 3.28
N ALA A 98 5.87 -7.90 2.80
CA ALA A 98 6.22 -7.63 1.41
C ALA A 98 7.59 -8.22 1.06
N ALA A 99 8.59 -8.04 1.92
CA ALA A 99 9.92 -8.63 1.75
C ALA A 99 9.85 -10.17 1.62
N ALA A 100 9.08 -10.82 2.48
CA ALA A 100 8.89 -12.26 2.45
C ALA A 100 8.19 -12.74 1.17
N ALA A 101 7.13 -12.05 0.73
CA ALA A 101 6.43 -12.37 -0.52
C ALA A 101 7.38 -12.29 -1.74
N PHE A 102 8.22 -11.24 -1.80
CA PHE A 102 9.20 -11.08 -2.88
C PHE A 102 10.31 -12.12 -2.84
N ARG A 103 10.76 -12.55 -1.65
CA ARG A 103 11.72 -13.65 -1.52
C ARG A 103 11.13 -14.96 -2.07
N LYS A 104 9.89 -15.29 -1.71
CA LYS A 104 9.19 -16.48 -2.23
C LYS A 104 9.04 -16.43 -3.74
N LEU A 105 8.59 -15.29 -4.27
CA LEU A 105 8.46 -15.09 -5.71
C LEU A 105 9.82 -15.23 -6.42
N GLY A 106 10.87 -14.62 -5.91
CA GLY A 106 12.20 -14.71 -6.48
C GLY A 106 12.75 -16.14 -6.48
N LEU A 107 12.62 -16.86 -5.36
CA LEU A 107 13.09 -18.25 -5.27
C LEU A 107 12.32 -19.19 -6.20
N SER A 108 11.02 -18.97 -6.41
CA SER A 108 10.24 -19.78 -7.35
C SER A 108 10.68 -19.61 -8.81
N LEU A 109 11.31 -18.49 -9.16
CA LEU A 109 11.87 -18.20 -10.49
C LEU A 109 13.30 -18.71 -10.70
N GLU A 110 13.98 -19.22 -9.66
CA GLU A 110 15.42 -19.54 -9.70
C GLU A 110 15.79 -20.52 -10.81
N ARG A 111 14.96 -21.55 -11.02
CA ARG A 111 15.20 -22.57 -12.06
C ARG A 111 14.82 -22.10 -13.46
N LEU A 112 13.79 -21.27 -13.58
CA LEU A 112 13.24 -20.83 -14.87
C LEU A 112 13.98 -19.62 -15.42
N ALA A 113 14.29 -18.64 -14.58
CA ALA A 113 14.85 -17.35 -14.95
C ALA A 113 15.80 -16.81 -13.86
N PRO A 114 17.03 -17.38 -13.71
CA PRO A 114 17.94 -17.04 -12.61
C PRO A 114 18.34 -15.57 -12.55
N GLY A 115 18.39 -14.87 -13.69
CA GLY A 115 18.64 -13.43 -13.76
C GLY A 115 17.54 -12.60 -13.15
N ILE A 116 16.28 -12.94 -13.47
CA ILE A 116 15.08 -12.28 -12.90
C ILE A 116 14.94 -12.64 -11.43
N SER A 117 15.14 -13.91 -11.06
CA SER A 117 15.12 -14.39 -9.67
C SER A 117 16.01 -13.52 -8.77
N ARG A 118 17.28 -13.34 -9.15
CA ARG A 118 18.23 -12.50 -8.38
C ARG A 118 17.73 -11.06 -8.22
N PHE A 119 17.16 -10.48 -9.25
CA PHE A 119 16.63 -9.12 -9.22
C PHE A 119 15.39 -9.00 -8.32
N VAL A 120 14.48 -9.97 -8.36
CA VAL A 120 13.29 -10.05 -7.50
C VAL A 120 13.70 -10.23 -6.03
N CYS A 121 14.65 -11.14 -5.76
CA CYS A 121 15.18 -11.34 -4.40
C CYS A 121 15.89 -10.07 -3.86
N ALA A 122 16.64 -9.35 -4.70
CA ALA A 122 17.26 -8.09 -4.30
C ALA A 122 16.23 -7.03 -3.95
N SER A 123 15.09 -7.00 -4.66
CA SER A 123 14.00 -6.08 -4.37
C SER A 123 13.34 -6.34 -3.01
N ALA A 124 13.38 -7.56 -2.50
CA ALA A 124 12.93 -7.86 -1.14
C ALA A 124 13.71 -7.04 -0.09
N GLY A 125 15.01 -6.80 -0.33
CA GLY A 125 15.83 -5.93 0.50
C GLY A 125 15.31 -4.49 0.59
N SER A 126 14.69 -3.97 -0.47
CA SER A 126 14.11 -2.62 -0.46
C SER A 126 12.91 -2.47 0.48
N PHE A 127 12.21 -3.56 0.80
CA PHE A 127 11.13 -3.57 1.79
C PHE A 127 11.64 -3.78 3.22
N ASP A 128 12.78 -4.45 3.38
CA ASP A 128 13.38 -4.85 4.66
C ASP A 128 14.65 -4.03 4.97
N ASP A 129 14.81 -2.89 4.33
CA ASP A 129 15.94 -1.98 4.46
C ASP A 129 15.96 -1.35 5.86
N ASP A 130 17.08 -1.47 6.56
CA ASP A 130 17.25 -0.93 7.91
C ASP A 130 17.24 0.59 7.96
N SER A 131 17.41 1.28 6.82
CA SER A 131 17.26 2.74 6.70
C SER A 131 15.79 3.19 6.72
N LYS A 132 14.86 2.29 6.45
CA LYS A 132 13.41 2.59 6.51
C LYS A 132 12.92 2.68 7.95
N VAL A 133 11.88 3.47 8.14
CA VAL A 133 11.25 3.63 9.44
C VAL A 133 10.74 2.29 9.95
N GLN A 134 11.26 1.87 11.11
CA GLN A 134 10.76 0.70 11.82
C GLN A 134 9.58 1.13 12.69
N ASP A 135 8.38 0.73 12.31
CA ASP A 135 7.14 1.06 13.02
C ASP A 135 6.35 -0.23 13.33
N PRO A 136 6.64 -0.88 14.48
CA PRO A 136 5.92 -2.08 14.90
C PRO A 136 4.42 -1.86 15.06
N ARG A 137 4.02 -0.64 15.45
CA ARG A 137 2.60 -0.28 15.57
C ARG A 137 1.92 -0.29 14.20
N TYR A 138 2.55 0.29 13.18
CA TYR A 138 2.03 0.27 11.81
C TYR A 138 1.84 -1.17 11.28
N LEU A 139 2.81 -2.05 11.54
CA LEU A 139 2.71 -3.46 11.15
C LEU A 139 1.54 -4.15 11.88
N GLN A 140 1.40 -3.94 13.18
CA GLN A 140 0.27 -4.47 13.96
C GLN A 140 -1.07 -3.95 13.44
N VAL A 141 -1.15 -2.67 13.04
CA VAL A 141 -2.35 -2.09 12.45
C VAL A 141 -2.68 -2.76 11.12
N LEU A 142 -1.68 -2.91 10.25
CA LEU A 142 -1.85 -3.57 8.94
C LEU A 142 -2.33 -5.01 9.11
N GLU A 143 -1.69 -5.78 9.98
CA GLU A 143 -2.02 -7.19 10.26
C GLU A 143 -3.44 -7.35 10.79
N LYS A 144 -3.82 -6.56 11.81
CA LYS A 144 -5.16 -6.63 12.40
C LYS A 144 -6.25 -6.18 11.44
N LEU A 145 -6.01 -5.12 10.65
CA LEU A 145 -6.96 -4.68 9.62
C LEU A 145 -7.12 -5.74 8.52
N THR A 146 -6.03 -6.38 8.10
CA THR A 146 -6.09 -7.46 7.10
C THR A 146 -6.92 -8.63 7.62
N LEU A 147 -6.70 -9.06 8.87
CA LEU A 147 -7.49 -10.13 9.50
C LEU A 147 -8.96 -9.75 9.68
N ALA A 148 -9.23 -8.53 10.11
CA ALA A 148 -10.58 -8.02 10.32
C ALA A 148 -11.35 -7.98 9.00
N TRP A 149 -10.73 -7.46 7.95
CA TRP A 149 -11.32 -7.44 6.61
C TRP A 149 -11.60 -8.85 6.08
N ALA A 150 -10.62 -9.76 6.16
CA ALA A 150 -10.76 -11.13 5.70
C ALA A 150 -11.88 -11.91 6.42
N LYS A 151 -12.12 -11.61 7.70
CA LYS A 151 -13.12 -12.30 8.55
C LYS A 151 -14.46 -11.56 8.66
N GLY A 152 -14.60 -10.37 8.08
CA GLY A 152 -15.78 -9.52 8.30
C GLY A 152 -15.94 -9.13 9.76
N GLN A 153 -14.85 -8.84 10.47
CA GLN A 153 -14.83 -8.54 11.91
C GLN A 153 -14.58 -7.05 12.14
N ASN A 154 -15.35 -6.43 13.02
CA ASN A 154 -15.14 -5.04 13.40
C ASN A 154 -13.83 -4.87 14.18
N VAL A 155 -13.29 -3.66 14.15
CA VAL A 155 -12.13 -3.26 14.95
C VAL A 155 -12.44 -2.01 15.75
N GLN A 156 -11.87 -1.94 16.95
CA GLN A 156 -11.79 -0.70 17.71
C GLN A 156 -10.49 -0.01 17.36
N ILE A 157 -10.55 1.22 16.87
CA ILE A 157 -9.38 2.01 16.50
C ILE A 157 -9.31 3.32 17.29
N TRP A 158 -8.11 3.72 17.68
CA TRP A 158 -7.78 5.02 18.26
C TRP A 158 -6.99 5.79 17.21
N TYR A 159 -7.59 6.87 16.70
CA TYR A 159 -7.08 7.59 15.53
C TYR A 159 -6.79 9.04 15.82
N ARG A 160 -5.64 9.52 15.37
CA ARG A 160 -5.24 10.93 15.42
C ARG A 160 -5.33 11.55 14.03
N ALA A 161 -6.30 12.43 13.81
CA ALA A 161 -6.41 13.15 12.54
C ALA A 161 -5.23 14.12 12.33
N ALA A 162 -4.93 14.44 11.06
CA ALA A 162 -3.91 15.42 10.75
C ALA A 162 -4.21 16.78 11.38
N GLY A 163 -3.23 17.38 12.05
CA GLY A 163 -3.37 18.69 12.70
C GLY A 163 -4.21 18.66 13.99
N SER A 164 -4.68 17.50 14.44
CA SER A 164 -5.43 17.38 15.70
C SER A 164 -4.53 16.83 16.82
N PRO A 165 -4.53 17.46 18.01
CA PRO A 165 -3.88 16.88 19.19
C PRO A 165 -4.69 15.73 19.80
N LEU A 166 -5.97 15.60 19.44
CA LEU A 166 -6.90 14.65 20.05
C LEU A 166 -6.85 13.30 19.33
N VAL A 167 -6.84 12.23 20.12
CA VAL A 167 -7.09 10.86 19.65
C VAL A 167 -8.57 10.57 19.84
N LYS A 168 -9.23 10.15 18.77
CA LYS A 168 -10.64 9.73 18.80
C LYS A 168 -10.70 8.22 18.64
N GLU A 169 -11.69 7.66 19.31
CA GLU A 169 -12.00 6.23 19.28
C GLU A 169 -13.16 5.97 18.34
N TYR A 170 -13.06 4.89 17.54
CA TYR A 170 -14.09 4.49 16.58
C TYR A 170 -14.25 2.97 16.60
N LEU A 171 -15.49 2.50 16.59
CA LEU A 171 -15.82 1.15 16.16
C LEU A 171 -15.94 1.16 14.65
N PHE A 172 -15.07 0.39 13.98
CA PHE A 172 -14.85 0.49 12.54
C PHE A 172 -15.00 -0.86 11.85
N SER A 173 -15.74 -0.88 10.77
CA SER A 173 -15.94 -2.01 9.86
C SER A 173 -15.05 -1.81 8.63
N PRO A 174 -13.87 -2.42 8.53
CA PRO A 174 -12.96 -2.23 7.40
C PRO A 174 -13.50 -2.96 6.15
N TYR A 175 -14.01 -2.22 5.17
CA TYR A 175 -14.53 -2.80 3.95
C TYR A 175 -13.42 -3.17 2.96
N PHE A 176 -12.36 -2.36 2.88
CA PHE A 176 -11.18 -2.64 2.07
C PHE A 176 -9.98 -1.76 2.49
N ILE A 177 -8.80 -2.13 1.94
CA ILE A 177 -7.55 -1.40 2.14
C ILE A 177 -7.06 -0.92 0.76
N GLU A 178 -6.70 0.36 0.66
CA GLU A 178 -6.31 0.98 -0.60
C GLU A 178 -5.01 1.78 -0.45
N VAL A 179 -4.25 1.86 -1.55
CA VAL A 179 -3.00 2.61 -1.63
C VAL A 179 -3.25 3.94 -2.33
N ASN A 180 -2.93 5.04 -1.68
CA ASN A 180 -2.89 6.35 -2.35
C ASN A 180 -1.48 6.63 -2.85
N ALA A 181 -1.29 6.54 -4.16
CA ALA A 181 0.00 6.77 -4.80
C ALA A 181 0.51 8.22 -4.64
N VAL A 182 -0.40 9.21 -4.65
CA VAL A 182 -0.06 10.63 -4.47
C VAL A 182 0.36 10.90 -3.02
N GLY A 183 -0.38 10.35 -2.06
CA GLY A 183 -0.11 10.50 -0.63
C GLY A 183 0.96 9.54 -0.10
N GLN A 184 1.46 8.63 -0.93
CA GLN A 184 2.44 7.58 -0.57
C GLN A 184 2.07 6.88 0.75
N ALA A 185 0.84 6.44 0.87
CA ALA A 185 0.29 5.91 2.11
C ALA A 185 -0.77 4.84 1.86
N ILE A 186 -0.99 4.01 2.87
CA ILE A 186 -2.02 2.99 2.88
C ILE A 186 -3.18 3.47 3.74
N TYR A 187 -4.39 3.24 3.25
CA TYR A 187 -5.62 3.64 3.91
C TYR A 187 -6.56 2.44 4.05
N SER A 188 -7.31 2.40 5.14
CA SER A 188 -8.46 1.52 5.27
C SER A 188 -9.72 2.34 5.14
N ILE A 189 -10.64 1.87 4.32
CA ILE A 189 -11.93 2.52 4.05
C ILE A 189 -13.03 1.59 4.52
N GLY A 190 -14.01 2.17 5.19
CA GLY A 190 -15.09 1.40 5.78
C GLY A 190 -16.05 2.27 6.57
N ARG A 191 -16.88 1.67 7.37
CA ARG A 191 -17.97 2.33 8.11
C ARG A 191 -17.63 2.46 9.58
N ILE A 192 -17.99 3.58 10.19
CA ILE A 192 -17.90 3.79 11.63
C ILE A 192 -19.28 3.68 12.26
N GLU A 193 -19.31 3.22 13.52
CA GLU A 193 -20.51 3.14 14.34
C GLU A 193 -20.35 4.03 15.60
N PRO A 194 -21.40 4.65 16.10
CA PRO A 194 -22.82 4.54 15.68
C PRO A 194 -23.22 5.49 14.53
N GLU A 195 -22.34 6.34 14.03
CA GLU A 195 -22.65 7.40 13.05
C GLU A 195 -23.12 6.85 11.71
N ASP A 196 -22.82 5.61 11.40
CA ASP A 196 -23.16 4.93 10.14
C ASP A 196 -22.57 5.63 8.90
N GLU A 197 -21.39 6.24 9.06
CA GLU A 197 -20.70 6.98 8.02
C GLU A 197 -19.51 6.20 7.44
N LEU A 198 -19.30 6.34 6.14
CA LEU A 198 -18.06 5.88 5.51
C LEU A 198 -16.91 6.81 5.88
N ARG A 199 -15.80 6.22 6.29
CA ARG A 199 -14.59 6.93 6.69
C ARG A 199 -13.34 6.29 6.08
N THR A 200 -12.36 7.15 5.86
CA THR A 200 -11.04 6.76 5.38
C THR A 200 -10.01 7.02 6.48
N PHE A 201 -9.29 5.97 6.88
CA PHE A 201 -8.28 6.03 7.93
C PHE A 201 -6.90 5.72 7.36
N LYS A 202 -5.97 6.67 7.48
CA LYS A 202 -4.56 6.45 7.16
C LYS A 202 -3.94 5.54 8.21
N LEU A 203 -3.33 4.41 7.81
CA LEU A 203 -2.83 3.41 8.75
C LEU A 203 -1.81 3.97 9.73
N GLU A 204 -0.93 4.85 9.27
CA GLU A 204 0.11 5.45 10.09
C GLU A 204 -0.40 6.35 11.22
N ARG A 205 -1.67 6.77 11.12
CA ARG A 205 -2.32 7.64 12.13
C ARG A 205 -3.16 6.86 13.14
N VAL A 206 -3.27 5.54 12.98
CA VAL A 206 -3.89 4.66 13.97
C VAL A 206 -2.89 4.42 15.08
N GLU A 207 -3.22 4.87 16.29
CA GLU A 207 -2.34 4.74 17.46
C GLU A 207 -2.49 3.41 18.17
N ARG A 208 -3.69 2.85 18.14
CA ARG A 208 -4.03 1.56 18.72
C ARG A 208 -5.14 0.92 17.92
N ILE A 209 -5.12 -0.41 17.83
CA ILE A 209 -6.15 -1.21 17.19
C ILE A 209 -6.41 -2.48 17.98
N GLU A 210 -7.69 -2.85 18.13
CA GLU A 210 -8.15 -4.10 18.73
C GLU A 210 -9.24 -4.73 17.88
N LEU A 211 -9.25 -6.06 17.82
CA LEU A 211 -10.35 -6.79 17.18
C LEU A 211 -11.58 -6.73 18.10
N ALA A 212 -12.71 -6.33 17.59
CA ALA A 212 -13.98 -6.35 18.32
C ALA A 212 -14.61 -7.75 18.25
N SER A 213 -15.57 -8.02 19.13
CA SER A 213 -16.34 -9.28 19.09
C SER A 213 -17.44 -9.26 18.02
N SER A 214 -17.85 -8.09 17.55
CA SER A 214 -18.87 -7.91 16.53
C SER A 214 -18.31 -8.11 15.12
N THR A 215 -19.19 -8.51 14.20
CA THR A 215 -18.89 -8.73 12.78
C THR A 215 -19.69 -7.78 11.90
N PHE A 216 -19.26 -7.59 10.68
CA PHE A 216 -19.95 -6.80 9.68
C PHE A 216 -20.05 -7.54 8.35
N SER A 217 -20.95 -7.08 7.51
CA SER A 217 -20.97 -7.40 6.07
C SER A 217 -21.14 -6.09 5.31
N PRO A 218 -20.36 -5.85 4.25
CA PRO A 218 -20.60 -4.69 3.39
C PRO A 218 -22.03 -4.70 2.85
N PRO A 219 -22.63 -3.53 2.60
CA PRO A 219 -23.99 -3.47 2.06
C PRO A 219 -24.11 -4.23 0.73
N PRO A 220 -25.27 -4.81 0.40
CA PRO A 220 -25.47 -5.43 -0.89
C PRO A 220 -25.17 -4.45 -2.04
N GLY A 221 -24.33 -4.88 -2.99
CA GLY A 221 -23.94 -4.04 -4.12
C GLY A 221 -22.82 -3.03 -3.80
N PHE A 222 -22.19 -3.11 -2.63
CA PHE A 222 -20.98 -2.32 -2.34
C PHE A 222 -19.88 -2.68 -3.33
N ASP A 223 -19.37 -1.66 -4.02
CA ASP A 223 -18.36 -1.80 -5.07
C ASP A 223 -17.29 -0.71 -4.86
N PRO A 224 -16.09 -1.11 -4.36
CA PRO A 224 -15.00 -0.17 -4.14
C PRO A 224 -14.57 0.57 -5.41
N GLU A 225 -14.61 -0.08 -6.58
CA GLU A 225 -14.23 0.53 -7.85
C GLU A 225 -15.18 1.65 -8.24
N LYS A 226 -16.50 1.45 -8.05
CA LYS A 226 -17.49 2.49 -8.28
C LYS A 226 -17.37 3.63 -7.28
N MET A 227 -17.12 3.32 -6.01
CA MET A 227 -16.98 4.32 -4.96
C MET A 227 -15.75 5.21 -5.20
N LEU A 228 -14.59 4.61 -5.53
CA LEU A 228 -13.37 5.34 -5.82
C LEU A 228 -13.27 5.81 -7.28
N GLY A 229 -14.13 5.34 -8.16
CA GLY A 229 -14.05 5.63 -9.59
C GLY A 229 -14.13 7.12 -9.93
N GLN A 230 -14.68 7.95 -9.06
CA GLN A 230 -14.74 9.40 -9.23
C GLN A 230 -13.75 10.16 -8.34
N ALA A 231 -13.03 9.47 -7.46
CA ALA A 231 -11.96 10.05 -6.66
C ALA A 231 -10.73 10.30 -7.53
N TRP A 232 -9.95 11.32 -7.22
CA TRP A 232 -8.62 11.46 -7.82
C TRP A 232 -7.65 10.39 -7.30
N GLY A 233 -7.78 10.02 -6.04
CA GLY A 233 -7.06 8.93 -5.38
C GLY A 233 -7.99 8.13 -4.48
N ILE A 234 -8.26 8.65 -3.27
CA ILE A 234 -9.06 7.95 -2.26
C ILE A 234 -10.13 8.84 -1.59
N TRP A 235 -10.19 10.13 -1.91
CA TRP A 235 -11.19 11.02 -1.33
C TRP A 235 -12.49 10.93 -2.13
N PHE A 236 -13.48 10.38 -1.50
CA PHE A 236 -14.82 10.23 -2.05
C PHE A 236 -15.84 11.13 -1.31
N THR A 237 -16.93 11.40 -1.95
CA THR A 237 -18.06 12.17 -1.42
C THR A 237 -19.35 11.63 -2.02
N ASP A 238 -20.46 11.80 -1.29
CA ASP A 238 -21.82 11.50 -1.78
C ASP A 238 -22.36 12.61 -2.69
N GLN A 239 -21.61 13.71 -2.87
CA GLN A 239 -21.99 14.79 -3.75
C GLN A 239 -21.65 14.47 -5.22
N GLU A 240 -22.34 15.14 -6.14
CA GLU A 240 -22.02 15.04 -7.57
C GLU A 240 -20.59 15.49 -7.86
N PRO A 241 -19.83 14.72 -8.65
CA PRO A 241 -18.45 15.06 -8.99
C PRO A 241 -18.36 16.38 -9.76
N VAL A 242 -17.41 17.18 -9.35
CA VAL A 242 -17.14 18.50 -9.93
C VAL A 242 -16.36 18.38 -11.23
N LYS A 243 -16.76 19.12 -12.27
CA LYS A 243 -15.96 19.19 -13.50
C LYS A 243 -14.74 20.06 -13.28
N VAL A 244 -13.57 19.43 -13.31
CA VAL A 244 -12.28 20.13 -13.32
C VAL A 244 -11.83 20.34 -14.77
N VAL A 245 -11.34 21.54 -15.08
CA VAL A 245 -10.78 21.89 -16.40
C VAL A 245 -9.44 22.56 -16.19
N LEU A 246 -8.43 21.97 -16.81
CA LEU A 246 -7.05 22.45 -16.76
C LEU A 246 -6.55 22.75 -18.17
N LYS A 247 -5.76 23.82 -18.33
CA LYS A 247 -5.03 24.11 -19.56
C LYS A 247 -3.54 23.90 -19.31
N PHE A 248 -2.95 23.03 -20.09
CA PHE A 248 -1.51 22.77 -20.06
C PHE A 248 -0.81 23.50 -21.20
N SER A 249 0.36 24.07 -20.93
CA SER A 249 1.20 24.72 -21.94
C SER A 249 1.60 23.72 -23.05
N PRO A 250 1.96 24.21 -24.25
CA PRO A 250 2.48 23.34 -25.33
C PRO A 250 3.69 22.48 -24.89
N ARG A 251 4.48 22.99 -23.95
CA ARG A 251 5.64 22.28 -23.39
C ARG A 251 5.24 21.04 -22.57
N ALA A 252 4.16 21.15 -21.79
CA ALA A 252 3.68 20.05 -20.95
C ALA A 252 2.68 19.13 -21.66
N ALA A 253 2.00 19.62 -22.69
CA ALA A 253 0.86 18.97 -23.35
C ALA A 253 1.16 17.51 -23.75
N LYS A 254 2.31 17.24 -24.38
CA LYS A 254 2.70 15.89 -24.81
C LYS A 254 2.85 14.96 -23.60
N ARG A 255 3.55 15.40 -22.55
CA ARG A 255 3.79 14.60 -21.35
C ARG A 255 2.49 14.27 -20.61
N VAL A 256 1.56 15.22 -20.56
CA VAL A 256 0.24 14.98 -19.94
C VAL A 256 -0.55 13.96 -20.75
N ALA A 257 -0.51 14.05 -22.09
CA ALA A 257 -1.25 13.16 -22.98
C ALA A 257 -0.69 11.72 -23.03
N GLU A 258 0.55 11.48 -22.61
CA GLU A 258 1.16 10.15 -22.56
C GLU A 258 0.57 9.24 -21.45
N THR A 259 -0.11 9.83 -20.46
CA THR A 259 -0.66 9.09 -19.30
C THR A 259 -2.15 9.35 -19.18
N ARG A 260 -2.91 8.30 -18.94
CA ARG A 260 -4.31 8.45 -18.52
C ARG A 260 -4.34 8.68 -17.00
N TRP A 261 -4.73 9.91 -16.62
CA TRP A 261 -4.72 10.34 -15.21
C TRP A 261 -6.00 10.02 -14.47
N HIS A 262 -7.14 10.00 -15.19
CA HIS A 262 -8.43 9.67 -14.60
C HIS A 262 -9.34 8.99 -15.63
N PHE A 263 -10.22 8.08 -15.18
CA PHE A 263 -11.07 7.32 -16.11
C PHE A 263 -12.07 8.21 -16.89
N SER A 264 -12.54 9.33 -16.30
CA SER A 264 -13.47 10.27 -16.93
C SER A 264 -12.78 11.39 -17.70
N GLU A 265 -11.44 11.35 -17.86
CA GLU A 265 -10.72 12.42 -18.51
C GLU A 265 -11.06 12.56 -19.97
N GLN A 266 -11.06 13.82 -20.42
CA GLN A 266 -11.13 14.20 -21.80
C GLN A 266 -9.98 15.14 -22.11
N GLN A 267 -9.34 14.93 -23.26
CA GLN A 267 -8.18 15.70 -23.70
C GLN A 267 -8.48 16.33 -25.07
N GLN A 268 -8.18 17.62 -25.23
CA GLN A 268 -8.33 18.34 -26.48
C GLN A 268 -7.10 19.22 -26.75
N VAL A 269 -6.34 18.87 -27.77
CA VAL A 269 -5.22 19.68 -28.23
C VAL A 269 -5.76 20.95 -28.91
N GLN A 270 -5.22 22.10 -28.56
CA GLN A 270 -5.60 23.39 -29.09
C GLN A 270 -4.73 23.81 -30.28
N PRO A 271 -5.16 24.75 -31.14
CA PRO A 271 -4.36 25.20 -32.30
C PRO A 271 -2.99 25.79 -31.91
N ASP A 272 -2.86 26.34 -30.70
CA ASP A 272 -1.60 26.88 -30.16
C ASP A 272 -0.67 25.78 -29.58
N GLY A 273 -1.06 24.51 -29.70
CA GLY A 273 -0.31 23.37 -29.16
C GLY A 273 -0.56 23.14 -27.66
N SER A 274 -1.34 23.96 -26.98
CA SER A 274 -1.76 23.71 -25.60
C SER A 274 -2.76 22.56 -25.52
N LEU A 275 -2.93 21.99 -24.34
CA LEU A 275 -3.85 20.88 -24.07
C LEU A 275 -4.91 21.32 -23.07
N LEU A 276 -6.17 21.23 -23.44
CA LEU A 276 -7.28 21.26 -22.49
C LEU A 276 -7.50 19.83 -21.96
N TRP A 277 -7.35 19.66 -20.68
CA TRP A 277 -7.67 18.45 -19.95
C TRP A 277 -8.86 18.68 -19.04
N SER A 278 -9.81 17.77 -19.01
CA SER A 278 -10.94 17.86 -18.09
C SER A 278 -11.35 16.49 -17.58
N ALA A 279 -11.85 16.44 -16.34
CA ALA A 279 -12.41 15.25 -15.72
C ALA A 279 -13.49 15.64 -14.70
N ARG A 280 -14.32 14.65 -14.31
CA ARG A 280 -15.28 14.80 -13.21
C ARG A 280 -14.68 14.15 -11.97
N ILE A 281 -14.37 14.96 -10.95
CA ILE A 281 -13.62 14.56 -9.74
C ILE A 281 -14.50 14.76 -8.51
N ALA A 282 -14.58 13.73 -7.66
CA ALA A 282 -15.38 13.77 -6.44
C ALA A 282 -14.92 14.88 -5.48
N GLU A 283 -13.61 14.95 -5.20
CA GLU A 283 -13.02 15.99 -4.35
C GLU A 283 -11.79 16.59 -5.03
N PRO A 284 -11.94 17.72 -5.74
CA PRO A 284 -10.86 18.35 -6.50
C PRO A 284 -9.63 18.75 -5.67
N ARG A 285 -9.79 18.97 -4.37
CA ARG A 285 -8.67 19.29 -3.48
C ARG A 285 -7.62 18.19 -3.41
N GLU A 286 -8.01 16.93 -3.60
CA GLU A 286 -7.10 15.81 -3.59
C GLU A 286 -6.05 15.90 -4.72
N MET A 287 -6.42 16.48 -5.87
CA MET A 287 -5.51 16.63 -6.99
C MET A 287 -4.61 17.87 -6.94
N MET A 288 -4.79 18.76 -5.96
CA MET A 288 -4.01 20.00 -5.84
C MET A 288 -2.48 19.81 -5.83
N PRO A 289 -1.92 18.79 -5.15
CA PRO A 289 -0.47 18.52 -5.21
C PRO A 289 0.00 18.21 -6.62
N TRP A 290 -0.77 17.46 -7.40
CA TRP A 290 -0.47 17.14 -8.80
C TRP A 290 -0.54 18.39 -9.68
N VAL A 291 -1.58 19.20 -9.54
CA VAL A 291 -1.73 20.47 -10.29
C VAL A 291 -0.56 21.42 -9.99
N ARG A 292 -0.22 21.60 -8.72
CA ARG A 292 0.90 22.47 -8.30
C ARG A 292 2.26 21.96 -8.79
N GLY A 293 2.40 20.63 -8.96
CA GLY A 293 3.63 20.02 -9.47
C GLY A 293 3.98 20.42 -10.92
N TRP A 294 3.00 20.88 -11.70
CA TRP A 294 3.21 21.40 -13.06
C TRP A 294 3.68 22.87 -13.09
N GLY A 295 3.56 23.58 -11.98
CA GLY A 295 3.95 24.99 -11.88
C GLY A 295 3.23 25.87 -12.91
N ALA A 296 3.98 26.69 -13.61
CA ALA A 296 3.46 27.61 -14.64
C ALA A 296 2.96 26.89 -15.92
N ASP A 297 3.18 25.60 -16.05
CA ASP A 297 2.72 24.83 -17.20
C ASP A 297 1.26 24.35 -17.06
N CYS A 298 0.59 24.58 -15.93
CA CYS A 298 -0.79 24.20 -15.68
C CYS A 298 -1.60 25.39 -15.18
N GLU A 299 -2.67 25.73 -15.90
CA GLU A 299 -3.66 26.74 -15.51
C GLU A 299 -4.97 26.04 -15.14
N VAL A 300 -5.52 26.33 -13.95
CA VAL A 300 -6.85 25.89 -13.56
C VAL A 300 -7.89 26.83 -14.18
N LEU A 301 -8.74 26.30 -15.05
CA LEU A 301 -9.84 27.05 -15.67
C LEU A 301 -11.15 26.87 -14.89
N ALA A 302 -11.37 25.67 -14.32
CA ALA A 302 -12.54 25.34 -13.49
C ALA A 302 -12.16 24.24 -12.48
N PRO A 303 -12.80 24.18 -11.32
CA PRO A 303 -13.78 25.13 -10.78
C PRO A 303 -13.11 26.41 -10.23
N PRO A 304 -13.89 27.51 -10.07
CA PRO A 304 -13.36 28.80 -9.63
C PRO A 304 -12.72 28.73 -8.22
N GLU A 305 -13.23 27.92 -7.31
CA GLU A 305 -12.70 27.74 -5.95
C GLU A 305 -11.28 27.15 -6.00
N MET A 306 -11.07 26.14 -6.84
CA MET A 306 -9.76 25.53 -7.05
C MET A 306 -8.77 26.52 -7.68
N ARG A 307 -9.23 27.32 -8.66
CA ARG A 307 -8.42 28.41 -9.25
C ARG A 307 -8.01 29.43 -8.21
N ALA A 308 -8.94 29.89 -7.37
CA ALA A 308 -8.66 30.85 -6.30
C ALA A 308 -7.61 30.32 -5.31
N GLU A 309 -7.70 29.03 -4.94
CA GLU A 309 -6.71 28.40 -4.05
C GLU A 309 -5.33 28.35 -4.69
N VAL A 310 -5.21 28.05 -5.99
CA VAL A 310 -3.94 28.09 -6.71
C VAL A 310 -3.40 29.51 -6.78
N CYS A 311 -4.22 30.51 -7.10
CA CYS A 311 -3.82 31.92 -7.12
C CYS A 311 -3.23 32.36 -5.77
N ALA A 312 -3.94 32.07 -4.67
CA ALA A 312 -3.47 32.39 -3.32
C ALA A 312 -2.12 31.72 -2.99
N ALA A 313 -1.96 30.47 -3.39
CA ALA A 313 -0.69 29.75 -3.20
C ALA A 313 0.46 30.37 -4.02
N VAL A 314 0.20 30.76 -5.28
CA VAL A 314 1.19 31.43 -6.14
C VAL A 314 1.62 32.77 -5.56
N GLU A 315 0.68 33.59 -5.05
CA GLU A 315 0.99 34.85 -4.39
C GLU A 315 1.88 34.65 -3.14
N GLN A 316 1.60 33.63 -2.35
CA GLN A 316 2.44 33.27 -1.20
C GLN A 316 3.83 32.82 -1.63
N MET A 317 3.92 31.97 -2.65
CA MET A 317 5.20 31.54 -3.21
C MET A 317 6.01 32.74 -3.74
N ALA A 318 5.37 33.64 -4.47
CA ALA A 318 6.04 34.85 -4.99
C ALA A 318 6.65 35.69 -3.84
N LYS A 319 5.92 35.85 -2.72
CA LYS A 319 6.44 36.58 -1.53
C LYS A 319 7.65 35.86 -0.92
N ILE A 320 7.60 34.52 -0.80
CA ILE A 320 8.70 33.73 -0.25
C ILE A 320 9.96 33.89 -1.11
N TYR A 321 9.84 33.74 -2.41
CA TYR A 321 11.00 33.80 -3.32
C TYR A 321 11.48 35.21 -3.61
N ALA A 322 10.60 36.22 -3.58
CA ALA A 322 11.01 37.65 -3.68
C ALA A 322 11.72 38.16 -2.41
N GLY A 323 11.37 37.63 -1.22
CA GLY A 323 12.01 38.00 0.06
C GLY A 323 13.34 37.30 0.34
N GLY A 324 13.71 36.29 -0.43
CA GLY A 324 14.93 35.49 -0.23
C GLY A 324 16.17 35.95 -0.98
N ALA A 325 16.10 37.08 -1.69
CA ALA A 325 17.27 37.68 -2.33
C ALA A 325 17.93 38.66 -1.34
N LYS A 326 18.57 38.13 -0.26
CA LYS A 326 19.53 38.84 0.56
C LYS A 326 20.80 38.03 0.70
#